data_4332b863e2775c4831dc06476cd462e4
#
_entry.id   4332b863e2775c4831dc06476cd462e4
#
_cell.length_a   1.000
_cell.length_b   1.000
_cell.length_c   1.000
_cell.angle_alpha   90.00
_cell.angle_beta   90.00
_cell.angle_gamma   90.00
#
_symmetry.space_group_name_H-M   'P 1'
#
loop_
_entity.id
_entity.type
_entity.pdbx_description
1 polymer ?
#
loop_
_entity_poly.entity_id
_entity_poly.type
_entity_poly.pdbx_seq_one_letter_code
_entity_poly.pdbx_strand_id
1 'polypeptide(L)'
;MATIYWKYADLLADTEKRAQHVTTLGHTVDRAPIVVARGGGDKLPAIFITAGGHATEHAGVSAAVQLINELDTEHQVYVIPTRDPVGHDGFAHALSLGLGEKPQFETFDELEAILRKAGDILYEDDDFLLTLIGDYGYASARPDAKDVGVEEGDSRFSSSDIWSITGPKRKNPQGFGYGRMQEIHRDQPEILAPLLGRRVYQPAGQAGVEGTNLFDRAYTLMISLEGEILHVNRFHDTPWAPVEPRVTRKLLDQIRPGLSFDLHESAGMDDRYWLSARKLPDAEG
;
A
#
# COMPACT_ATOMS: atom_id res chain seq x y z
N MET A 1 14.08 19.74 2.52
CA MET A 1 13.82 18.40 3.08
C MET A 1 12.43 17.96 2.65
N ALA A 2 12.26 16.70 2.27
CA ALA A 2 10.94 16.15 2.01
C ALA A 2 10.12 16.14 3.31
N THR A 3 8.84 16.49 3.24
CA THR A 3 7.94 16.50 4.39
C THR A 3 7.40 15.09 4.60
N ILE A 4 7.59 14.51 5.77
CA ILE A 4 6.94 13.24 6.13
C ILE A 4 5.57 13.56 6.72
N TYR A 5 4.51 13.06 6.08
CA TYR A 5 3.14 13.19 6.59
C TYR A 5 2.83 11.98 7.49
N TRP A 6 2.76 12.21 8.79
CA TRP A 6 2.48 11.13 9.76
C TRP A 6 1.02 10.74 9.80
N LYS A 7 0.12 11.66 9.46
CA LYS A 7 -1.32 11.45 9.40
C LYS A 7 -1.87 11.81 8.05
N TYR A 8 -2.87 11.07 7.62
CA TYR A 8 -3.56 11.36 6.37
C TYR A 8 -4.21 12.75 6.37
N ALA A 9 -4.72 13.20 7.52
CA ALA A 9 -5.29 14.55 7.64
C ALA A 9 -4.27 15.65 7.33
N ASP A 10 -3.00 15.50 7.75
CA ASP A 10 -1.95 16.49 7.47
C ASP A 10 -1.56 16.49 5.99
N LEU A 11 -1.49 15.30 5.39
CA LEU A 11 -1.28 15.14 3.94
C LEU A 11 -2.39 15.80 3.15
N LEU A 12 -3.65 15.58 3.53
CA LEU A 12 -4.81 16.15 2.87
C LEU A 12 -4.81 17.68 2.97
N ALA A 13 -4.53 18.22 4.15
CA ALA A 13 -4.46 19.67 4.37
C ALA A 13 -3.38 20.36 3.51
N ASP A 14 -2.18 19.76 3.38
CA ASP A 14 -1.14 20.31 2.51
C ASP A 14 -1.47 20.12 1.01
N THR A 15 -2.12 19.02 0.66
CA THR A 15 -2.66 18.78 -0.70
C THR A 15 -3.66 19.87 -1.09
N GLU A 16 -4.63 20.17 -0.23
CA GLU A 16 -5.63 21.22 -0.46
C GLU A 16 -5.00 22.62 -0.59
N LYS A 17 -3.99 22.91 0.21
CA LYS A 17 -3.27 24.19 0.17
C LYS A 17 -2.49 24.38 -1.13
N ARG A 18 -1.96 23.33 -1.73
CA ARG A 18 -1.12 23.36 -2.95
C ARG A 18 -1.94 23.29 -4.22
N ALA A 19 -3.09 22.66 -4.18
CA ALA A 19 -3.91 22.39 -5.36
C ALA A 19 -4.71 23.61 -5.79
N GLN A 20 -4.91 23.74 -7.10
CA GLN A 20 -5.91 24.67 -7.66
C GLN A 20 -7.33 24.19 -7.33
N HIS A 21 -7.52 22.88 -7.28
CA HIS A 21 -8.79 22.24 -6.94
C HIS A 21 -8.53 20.82 -6.44
N VAL A 22 -9.32 20.38 -5.46
CA VAL A 22 -9.31 19.01 -4.96
C VAL A 22 -10.68 18.37 -5.17
N THR A 23 -10.70 17.18 -5.72
CA THR A 23 -11.94 16.41 -5.94
C THR A 23 -11.85 15.09 -5.18
N THR A 24 -12.89 14.75 -4.42
CA THR A 24 -13.04 13.44 -3.82
C THR A 24 -13.51 12.43 -4.88
N LEU A 25 -12.71 11.40 -5.09
CA LEU A 25 -13.00 10.32 -6.05
C LEU A 25 -13.84 9.21 -5.43
N GLY A 26 -13.69 8.98 -4.14
CA GLY A 26 -14.37 7.94 -3.36
C GLY A 26 -13.93 7.99 -1.91
N HIS A 27 -14.36 7.01 -1.13
CA HIS A 27 -14.00 6.90 0.28
C HIS A 27 -13.53 5.48 0.58
N THR A 28 -12.52 5.38 1.41
CA THR A 28 -12.02 4.12 1.96
C THR A 28 -13.02 3.49 2.94
N VAL A 29 -12.66 2.33 3.47
CA VAL A 29 -13.51 1.58 4.42
C VAL A 29 -13.74 2.33 5.74
N ASP A 30 -12.81 3.19 6.15
CA ASP A 30 -12.90 4.09 7.32
C ASP A 30 -13.53 5.44 6.99
N ARG A 31 -14.04 5.60 5.76
CA ARG A 31 -14.63 6.83 5.19
C ARG A 31 -13.63 7.96 4.94
N ALA A 32 -12.33 7.75 5.01
CA ALA A 32 -11.36 8.73 4.56
C ALA A 32 -11.54 9.01 3.06
N PRO A 33 -11.51 10.27 2.60
CA PRO A 33 -11.65 10.57 1.17
C PRO A 33 -10.42 10.12 0.41
N ILE A 34 -10.61 9.55 -0.77
CA ILE A 34 -9.56 9.38 -1.77
C ILE A 34 -9.67 10.57 -2.71
N VAL A 35 -8.63 11.39 -2.76
CA VAL A 35 -8.68 12.66 -3.48
C VAL A 35 -7.77 12.68 -4.69
N VAL A 36 -8.15 13.48 -5.68
CA VAL A 36 -7.26 13.94 -6.74
C VAL A 36 -7.11 15.46 -6.65
N ALA A 37 -5.86 15.90 -6.65
CA ALA A 37 -5.50 17.30 -6.73
C ALA A 37 -5.26 17.73 -8.18
N ARG A 38 -5.72 18.92 -8.57
CA ARG A 38 -5.47 19.56 -9.85
C ARG A 38 -4.39 20.62 -9.70
N GLY A 39 -3.37 20.57 -10.56
CA GLY A 39 -2.30 21.56 -10.68
C GLY A 39 -1.92 21.82 -12.12
N GLY A 40 -0.78 22.46 -12.35
CA GLY A 40 -0.24 22.78 -13.67
C GLY A 40 -1.09 23.78 -14.46
N GLY A 41 -0.93 23.79 -15.79
CA GLY A 41 -1.68 24.61 -16.72
C GLY A 41 -2.98 23.99 -17.22
N ASP A 42 -3.45 24.41 -18.42
CA ASP A 42 -4.74 23.99 -18.97
C ASP A 42 -4.63 23.17 -20.26
N LYS A 43 -3.41 22.97 -20.79
CA LYS A 43 -3.22 22.21 -22.02
C LYS A 43 -3.45 20.70 -21.80
N LEU A 44 -3.91 20.06 -22.86
CA LEU A 44 -3.97 18.60 -22.98
C LEU A 44 -2.82 18.11 -23.88
N PRO A 45 -2.40 16.85 -23.78
CA PRO A 45 -2.89 15.83 -22.86
C PRO A 45 -2.47 16.10 -21.41
N ALA A 46 -3.22 15.55 -20.46
CA ALA A 46 -2.92 15.71 -19.04
C ALA A 46 -1.71 14.86 -18.62
N ILE A 47 -1.08 15.24 -17.52
CA ILE A 47 -0.09 14.47 -16.77
C ILE A 47 -0.81 13.90 -15.54
N PHE A 48 -0.66 12.61 -15.30
CA PHE A 48 -1.18 11.94 -14.12
C PHE A 48 -0.04 11.45 -13.23
N ILE A 49 -0.13 11.76 -11.94
CA ILE A 49 0.84 11.34 -10.93
C ILE A 49 0.09 10.66 -9.81
N THR A 50 0.57 9.52 -9.35
CA THR A 50 0.04 8.85 -8.17
C THR A 50 1.18 8.34 -7.29
N ALA A 51 0.90 8.18 -6.00
CA ALA A 51 1.84 7.67 -5.01
C ALA A 51 1.11 6.86 -3.95
N GLY A 52 1.84 6.35 -2.97
CA GLY A 52 1.28 5.66 -1.81
C GLY A 52 0.44 4.44 -2.18
N GLY A 53 0.78 3.75 -3.26
CA GLY A 53 0.27 2.41 -3.54
C GLY A 53 0.67 1.41 -2.47
N HIS A 54 1.79 1.69 -1.81
CA HIS A 54 2.19 1.14 -0.53
C HIS A 54 2.33 2.30 0.45
N ALA A 55 1.63 2.24 1.56
CA ALA A 55 1.60 3.31 2.56
C ALA A 55 2.95 3.61 3.22
N THR A 56 3.91 2.68 3.09
CA THR A 56 5.27 2.78 3.62
C THR A 56 6.20 3.71 2.82
N GLU A 57 5.80 4.11 1.63
CA GLU A 57 6.64 4.82 0.65
C GLU A 57 6.53 6.34 0.80
N HIS A 58 7.10 6.88 1.87
CA HIS A 58 6.98 8.28 2.26
C HIS A 58 7.55 9.27 1.23
N ALA A 59 8.68 8.93 0.60
CA ALA A 59 9.31 9.82 -0.37
C ALA A 59 8.43 10.00 -1.61
N GLY A 60 7.81 8.93 -2.11
CA GLY A 60 6.86 8.99 -3.22
C GLY A 60 5.64 9.86 -2.89
N VAL A 61 5.06 9.70 -1.69
CA VAL A 61 3.93 10.52 -1.21
C VAL A 61 4.33 11.98 -1.09
N SER A 62 5.48 12.27 -0.47
CA SER A 62 6.01 13.62 -0.33
C SER A 62 6.25 14.30 -1.68
N ALA A 63 6.89 13.59 -2.61
CA ALA A 63 7.13 14.10 -3.96
C ALA A 63 5.82 14.38 -4.71
N ALA A 64 4.83 13.48 -4.61
CA ALA A 64 3.53 13.67 -5.24
C ALA A 64 2.86 14.96 -4.77
N VAL A 65 2.84 15.22 -3.46
CA VAL A 65 2.26 16.46 -2.90
C VAL A 65 3.00 17.70 -3.37
N GLN A 66 4.34 17.66 -3.42
CA GLN A 66 5.15 18.79 -3.90
C GLN A 66 4.89 19.08 -5.39
N LEU A 67 4.80 18.06 -6.22
CA LEU A 67 4.59 18.19 -7.66
C LEU A 67 3.25 18.81 -8.04
N ILE A 68 2.28 18.93 -7.13
CA ILE A 68 0.99 19.57 -7.39
C ILE A 68 1.18 21.01 -7.88
N ASN A 69 2.07 21.77 -7.28
CA ASN A 69 2.31 23.19 -7.60
C ASN A 69 3.75 23.53 -7.95
N GLU A 70 4.70 22.60 -7.81
CA GLU A 70 6.11 22.83 -8.15
C GLU A 70 6.44 22.37 -9.59
N LEU A 71 5.57 21.56 -10.21
CA LEU A 71 5.75 21.15 -11.60
C LEU A 71 5.37 22.30 -12.53
N ASP A 72 6.40 22.98 -13.09
CA ASP A 72 6.22 24.03 -14.09
C ASP A 72 5.89 23.42 -15.45
N THR A 73 4.60 23.49 -15.82
CA THR A 73 4.08 22.92 -17.07
C THR A 73 2.83 23.63 -17.53
N GLU A 74 2.65 23.75 -18.84
CA GLU A 74 1.42 24.23 -19.44
C GLU A 74 0.29 23.17 -19.45
N HIS A 75 0.62 21.91 -19.17
CA HIS A 75 -0.32 20.80 -19.18
C HIS A 75 -1.09 20.69 -17.86
N GLN A 76 -2.28 20.12 -17.93
CA GLN A 76 -3.04 19.75 -16.75
C GLN A 76 -2.30 18.68 -15.96
N VAL A 77 -2.20 18.84 -14.64
CA VAL A 77 -1.59 17.87 -13.74
C VAL A 77 -2.65 17.37 -12.77
N TYR A 78 -2.81 16.05 -12.70
CA TYR A 78 -3.70 15.38 -11.76
C TYR A 78 -2.86 14.51 -10.83
N VAL A 79 -2.99 14.70 -9.52
CA VAL A 79 -2.19 14.01 -8.52
C VAL A 79 -3.09 13.29 -7.53
N ILE A 80 -2.92 11.97 -7.38
CA ILE A 80 -3.45 11.20 -6.24
C ILE A 80 -2.28 11.03 -5.28
N PRO A 81 -2.23 11.77 -4.15
CA PRO A 81 -1.05 11.80 -3.29
C PRO A 81 -0.83 10.51 -2.50
N THR A 82 -1.89 9.77 -2.19
CA THR A 82 -1.83 8.39 -1.69
C THR A 82 -3.06 7.60 -2.11
N ARG A 83 -2.84 6.34 -2.47
CA ARG A 83 -3.92 5.38 -2.79
C ARG A 83 -4.33 4.53 -1.60
N ASP A 84 -3.59 4.59 -0.49
CA ASP A 84 -3.89 3.83 0.73
C ASP A 84 -3.95 4.73 1.98
N PRO A 85 -5.02 5.53 2.14
CA PRO A 85 -5.19 6.37 3.32
C PRO A 85 -5.22 5.60 4.64
N VAL A 86 -5.85 4.41 4.67
CA VAL A 86 -5.93 3.57 5.88
C VAL A 86 -4.55 3.11 6.31
N GLY A 87 -3.78 2.55 5.39
CA GLY A 87 -2.41 2.12 5.67
C GLY A 87 -1.51 3.28 6.08
N HIS A 88 -1.76 4.48 5.52
CA HIS A 88 -1.02 5.70 5.84
C HIS A 88 -1.22 6.14 7.30
N ASP A 89 -2.40 5.97 7.89
CA ASP A 89 -2.69 6.32 9.29
C ASP A 89 -2.15 5.30 10.31
N GLY A 90 -1.56 4.22 9.84
CA GLY A 90 -0.80 3.25 10.62
C GLY A 90 -1.60 2.04 11.08
N PHE A 91 -0.87 1.05 11.62
CA PHE A 91 -1.45 -0.24 11.93
C PHE A 91 -2.47 -0.19 13.08
N ALA A 92 -2.24 0.64 14.10
CA ALA A 92 -3.21 0.82 15.18
C ALA A 92 -4.54 1.42 14.69
N HIS A 93 -4.49 2.30 13.65
CA HIS A 93 -5.70 2.79 12.99
C HIS A 93 -6.38 1.67 12.20
N ALA A 94 -5.65 0.93 11.39
CA ALA A 94 -6.21 -0.20 10.64
C ALA A 94 -6.85 -1.25 11.57
N LEU A 95 -6.20 -1.56 12.69
CA LEU A 95 -6.71 -2.52 13.68
C LEU A 95 -7.98 -2.00 14.38
N SER A 96 -8.13 -0.69 14.55
CA SER A 96 -9.34 -0.10 15.13
C SER A 96 -10.60 -0.35 14.30
N LEU A 97 -10.49 -0.63 13.01
CA LEU A 97 -11.63 -0.94 12.13
C LEU A 97 -12.32 -2.23 12.54
N GLY A 98 -11.56 -3.22 12.95
CA GLY A 98 -12.12 -4.49 13.46
C GLY A 98 -12.53 -4.41 14.93
N LEU A 99 -11.72 -3.72 15.77
CA LEU A 99 -11.96 -3.63 17.20
C LEU A 99 -13.07 -2.65 17.58
N GLY A 100 -13.36 -1.64 16.73
CA GLY A 100 -14.26 -0.53 17.07
C GLY A 100 -13.63 0.56 17.94
N GLU A 101 -12.42 0.35 18.44
CA GLU A 101 -11.63 1.31 19.23
C GLU A 101 -10.16 1.22 18.86
N LYS A 102 -9.42 2.32 19.04
CA LYS A 102 -7.99 2.36 18.71
C LYS A 102 -7.18 1.70 19.83
N PRO A 103 -6.50 0.56 19.54
CA PRO A 103 -5.66 -0.11 20.50
C PRO A 103 -4.34 0.64 20.74
N GLN A 104 -3.70 0.33 21.87
CA GLN A 104 -2.35 0.76 22.18
C GLN A 104 -1.47 -0.47 22.35
N PHE A 105 -0.34 -0.47 21.69
CA PHE A 105 0.72 -1.49 21.77
C PHE A 105 2.01 -0.88 21.22
N GLU A 106 3.13 -1.37 21.72
CA GLU A 106 4.48 -0.94 21.30
C GLU A 106 5.32 -2.11 20.81
N THR A 107 4.90 -3.33 21.13
CA THR A 107 5.62 -4.58 20.81
C THR A 107 4.74 -5.57 20.05
N PHE A 108 5.38 -6.52 19.37
CA PHE A 108 4.67 -7.63 18.72
C PHE A 108 3.95 -8.53 19.74
N ASP A 109 4.51 -8.75 20.92
CA ASP A 109 3.87 -9.57 21.96
C ASP A 109 2.56 -8.93 22.44
N GLU A 110 2.54 -7.61 22.63
CA GLU A 110 1.32 -6.87 22.99
C GLU A 110 0.30 -6.89 21.85
N LEU A 111 0.74 -6.67 20.61
CA LEU A 111 -0.12 -6.75 19.44
C LEU A 111 -0.75 -8.14 19.32
N GLU A 112 0.04 -9.19 19.36
CA GLU A 112 -0.44 -10.58 19.23
C GLU A 112 -1.38 -10.97 20.36
N ALA A 113 -1.13 -10.49 21.60
CA ALA A 113 -2.06 -10.69 22.71
C ALA A 113 -3.44 -10.05 22.43
N ILE A 114 -3.47 -8.87 21.79
CA ILE A 114 -4.71 -8.23 21.37
C ILE A 114 -5.38 -9.06 20.28
N LEU A 115 -4.64 -9.49 19.25
CA LEU A 115 -5.17 -10.26 18.13
C LEU A 115 -5.76 -11.60 18.61
N ARG A 116 -5.05 -12.33 19.46
CA ARG A 116 -5.54 -13.61 20.03
C ARG A 116 -6.78 -13.44 20.91
N LYS A 117 -6.86 -12.33 21.64
CA LYS A 117 -8.01 -12.05 22.52
C LYS A 117 -9.26 -11.64 21.75
N ALA A 118 -9.10 -10.87 20.69
CA ALA A 118 -10.21 -10.22 20.00
C ALA A 118 -10.66 -10.93 18.72
N GLY A 119 -9.80 -11.76 18.13
CA GLY A 119 -10.03 -12.33 16.80
C GLY A 119 -10.24 -13.84 16.80
N ASP A 120 -10.84 -14.31 15.71
CA ASP A 120 -10.83 -15.71 15.34
C ASP A 120 -9.46 -16.02 14.72
N ILE A 121 -8.68 -16.90 15.37
CA ILE A 121 -7.37 -17.32 14.87
C ILE A 121 -7.58 -18.22 13.66
N LEU A 122 -7.13 -17.78 12.49
CA LEU A 122 -7.21 -18.56 11.26
C LEU A 122 -5.95 -19.41 11.04
N TYR A 123 -4.79 -18.85 11.42
CA TYR A 123 -3.51 -19.55 11.34
C TYR A 123 -2.55 -19.01 12.40
N GLU A 124 -1.74 -19.86 12.98
CA GLU A 124 -0.71 -19.49 13.93
C GLU A 124 0.45 -20.49 13.89
N ASP A 125 1.67 -19.97 13.85
CA ASP A 125 2.90 -20.70 14.12
C ASP A 125 3.88 -19.82 14.93
N ASP A 126 5.13 -20.23 15.02
CA ASP A 126 6.13 -19.52 15.85
C ASP A 126 6.40 -18.09 15.40
N ASP A 127 6.22 -17.80 14.11
CA ASP A 127 6.68 -16.58 13.47
C ASP A 127 5.54 -15.76 12.82
N PHE A 128 4.35 -16.35 12.71
CA PHE A 128 3.24 -15.72 11.98
C PHE A 128 1.89 -16.02 12.64
N LEU A 129 1.08 -14.96 12.82
CA LEU A 129 -0.28 -15.04 13.32
C LEU A 129 -1.22 -14.36 12.33
N LEU A 130 -2.28 -15.04 11.90
CA LEU A 130 -3.36 -14.51 11.07
C LEU A 130 -4.69 -14.64 11.78
N THR A 131 -5.39 -13.52 11.95
CA THR A 131 -6.67 -13.47 12.65
C THR A 131 -7.73 -12.75 11.81
N LEU A 132 -8.99 -13.07 12.08
CA LEU A 132 -10.15 -12.34 11.58
C LEU A 132 -10.82 -11.59 12.74
N ILE A 133 -10.95 -10.26 12.63
CA ILE A 133 -11.68 -9.43 13.59
C ILE A 133 -12.71 -8.61 12.82
N GLY A 134 -13.98 -8.85 13.05
CA GLY A 134 -15.06 -8.24 12.27
C GLY A 134 -14.96 -8.60 10.79
N ASP A 135 -14.82 -7.60 9.93
CA ASP A 135 -14.73 -7.79 8.47
C ASP A 135 -13.28 -7.79 7.93
N TYR A 136 -12.27 -7.77 8.79
CA TYR A 136 -10.88 -7.58 8.40
C TYR A 136 -9.98 -8.67 8.92
N GLY A 137 -9.04 -9.11 8.07
CA GLY A 137 -7.90 -9.91 8.47
C GLY A 137 -6.79 -9.05 9.08
N TYR A 138 -6.08 -9.59 10.04
CA TYR A 138 -4.90 -8.98 10.63
C TYR A 138 -3.79 -10.01 10.73
N ALA A 139 -2.65 -9.68 10.17
CA ALA A 139 -1.48 -10.53 10.19
C ALA A 139 -0.38 -9.89 11.05
N SER A 140 0.22 -10.66 11.92
CA SER A 140 1.47 -10.34 12.61
C SER A 140 2.57 -11.24 12.06
N ALA A 141 3.64 -10.63 11.54
CA ALA A 141 4.83 -11.33 11.09
C ALA A 141 6.02 -10.74 11.82
N ARG A 142 6.72 -11.54 12.61
CA ARG A 142 7.78 -11.06 13.49
C ARG A 142 9.04 -10.70 12.68
N PRO A 143 9.71 -9.56 12.98
CA PRO A 143 10.92 -9.16 12.27
C PRO A 143 12.11 -10.10 12.46
N ASP A 144 12.11 -10.87 13.52
CA ASP A 144 13.12 -11.87 13.88
C ASP A 144 12.74 -13.28 13.41
N ALA A 145 11.61 -13.42 12.74
CA ALA A 145 11.23 -14.64 12.07
C ALA A 145 12.39 -15.14 11.20
N LYS A 146 12.68 -16.43 11.28
CA LYS A 146 13.74 -17.05 10.50
C LYS A 146 13.45 -16.77 9.02
N ASP A 147 14.50 -16.40 8.28
CA ASP A 147 14.40 -16.27 6.82
C ASP A 147 13.60 -17.46 6.28
N VAL A 148 12.46 -17.18 5.68
CA VAL A 148 11.63 -18.22 5.05
C VAL A 148 12.34 -18.60 3.77
N GLY A 149 13.52 -19.22 3.87
CA GLY A 149 14.24 -19.91 2.83
C GLY A 149 14.03 -19.43 1.38
N VAL A 150 13.84 -18.11 1.19
CA VAL A 150 13.75 -17.50 -0.14
C VAL A 150 15.17 -17.38 -0.65
N GLU A 151 15.59 -18.35 -1.43
CA GLU A 151 16.85 -18.26 -2.15
C GLU A 151 16.72 -17.22 -3.26
N GLU A 152 17.81 -16.50 -3.51
CA GLU A 152 17.93 -15.57 -4.63
C GLU A 152 17.53 -16.29 -5.93
N GLY A 153 16.49 -15.75 -6.62
CA GLY A 153 15.96 -16.35 -7.84
C GLY A 153 14.80 -17.31 -7.65
N ASP A 154 14.23 -17.44 -6.46
CA ASP A 154 13.02 -18.25 -6.25
C ASP A 154 11.82 -17.65 -7.00
N SER A 155 11.38 -18.36 -8.05
CA SER A 155 10.27 -17.95 -8.92
C SER A 155 8.89 -17.96 -8.24
N ARG A 156 8.80 -18.42 -6.99
CA ARG A 156 7.55 -18.43 -6.19
C ARG A 156 7.12 -17.02 -5.80
N PHE A 157 8.03 -16.04 -5.88
CA PHE A 157 7.74 -14.65 -5.56
C PHE A 157 7.53 -13.85 -6.82
N SER A 158 6.51 -13.00 -6.84
CA SER A 158 6.28 -12.09 -7.95
C SER A 158 7.41 -11.07 -8.04
N SER A 159 7.56 -10.44 -9.21
CA SER A 159 8.55 -9.37 -9.40
C SER A 159 8.42 -8.21 -8.40
N SER A 160 7.27 -8.08 -7.74
CA SER A 160 7.04 -7.11 -6.67
C SER A 160 7.65 -7.51 -5.33
N ASP A 161 8.00 -8.79 -5.16
CA ASP A 161 8.60 -9.31 -3.93
C ASP A 161 10.13 -9.36 -4.00
N ILE A 162 10.71 -9.01 -5.15
CA ILE A 162 12.16 -8.90 -5.39
C ILE A 162 12.85 -8.00 -4.34
N TRP A 163 12.12 -7.07 -3.77
CA TRP A 163 12.62 -6.18 -2.71
C TRP A 163 13.00 -6.90 -1.42
N SER A 164 12.35 -8.00 -1.13
CA SER A 164 12.71 -8.85 0.02
C SER A 164 13.94 -9.72 -0.27
N ILE A 165 14.26 -9.92 -1.55
CA ILE A 165 15.27 -10.87 -2.03
C ILE A 165 16.64 -10.21 -2.28
N THR A 166 16.68 -8.98 -2.81
CA THR A 166 17.91 -8.35 -3.31
C THR A 166 18.63 -7.42 -2.33
N GLY A 167 17.99 -7.09 -1.19
CA GLY A 167 18.62 -6.30 -0.14
C GLY A 167 19.52 -7.14 0.76
N PRO A 168 20.47 -6.53 1.51
CA PRO A 168 21.09 -7.23 2.62
C PRO A 168 19.95 -7.76 3.48
N LYS A 169 20.01 -9.05 3.86
CA LYS A 169 19.00 -9.80 4.64
C LYS A 169 18.32 -8.91 5.70
N ARG A 170 17.46 -8.02 5.25
CA ARG A 170 16.66 -7.16 6.12
C ARG A 170 15.44 -7.97 6.48
N LYS A 171 15.24 -8.19 7.74
CA LYS A 171 14.04 -8.71 8.32
C LYS A 171 12.88 -7.79 7.90
N ASN A 172 12.18 -8.16 6.85
CA ASN A 172 11.05 -7.39 6.33
C ASN A 172 9.75 -8.13 6.67
N PRO A 173 9.06 -7.75 7.75
CA PRO A 173 7.82 -8.42 8.15
C PRO A 173 6.73 -8.36 7.08
N GLN A 174 6.74 -7.35 6.19
CA GLN A 174 5.78 -7.23 5.10
C GLN A 174 5.97 -8.35 4.07
N GLY A 175 7.21 -8.49 3.59
CA GLY A 175 7.58 -9.54 2.63
C GLY A 175 7.37 -10.93 3.23
N PHE A 176 7.75 -11.11 4.48
CA PHE A 176 7.55 -12.35 5.20
C PHE A 176 6.06 -12.71 5.32
N GLY A 177 5.23 -11.81 5.84
CA GLY A 177 3.80 -12.05 6.03
C GLY A 177 3.08 -12.30 4.71
N TYR A 178 3.43 -11.56 3.65
CA TYR A 178 2.91 -11.78 2.31
C TYR A 178 3.29 -13.16 1.76
N GLY A 179 4.57 -13.52 1.85
CA GLY A 179 5.07 -14.84 1.43
C GLY A 179 4.39 -15.98 2.21
N ARG A 180 4.21 -15.80 3.51
CA ARG A 180 3.55 -16.78 4.37
C ARG A 180 2.08 -17.01 3.98
N MET A 181 1.36 -15.95 3.68
CA MET A 181 -0.02 -16.06 3.16
C MET A 181 -0.06 -16.75 1.79
N GLN A 182 0.91 -16.50 0.91
CA GLN A 182 1.03 -17.20 -0.38
C GLN A 182 1.26 -18.71 -0.18
N GLU A 183 2.08 -19.10 0.79
CA GLU A 183 2.29 -20.51 1.15
C GLU A 183 1.00 -21.13 1.67
N ILE A 184 0.30 -20.45 2.59
CA ILE A 184 -1.00 -20.90 3.10
C ILE A 184 -2.01 -21.08 1.96
N HIS A 185 -2.09 -20.11 1.05
CA HIS A 185 -2.99 -20.20 -0.10
C HIS A 185 -2.68 -21.42 -0.98
N ARG A 186 -1.40 -21.70 -1.22
CA ARG A 186 -0.99 -22.85 -2.03
C ARG A 186 -1.26 -24.19 -1.36
N ASP A 187 -0.95 -24.29 -0.06
CA ASP A 187 -0.89 -25.57 0.65
C ASP A 187 -2.17 -25.88 1.45
N GLN A 188 -2.88 -24.86 1.92
CA GLN A 188 -4.05 -24.93 2.80
C GLN A 188 -5.04 -23.79 2.50
N PRO A 189 -5.56 -23.68 1.26
CA PRO A 189 -6.37 -22.52 0.82
C PRO A 189 -7.65 -22.32 1.65
N GLU A 190 -8.16 -23.39 2.28
CA GLU A 190 -9.35 -23.32 3.13
C GLU A 190 -9.17 -22.40 4.35
N ILE A 191 -7.94 -22.20 4.82
CA ILE A 191 -7.61 -21.27 5.92
C ILE A 191 -7.97 -19.83 5.53
N LEU A 192 -7.79 -19.47 4.26
CA LEU A 192 -8.07 -18.14 3.76
C LEU A 192 -9.53 -17.93 3.33
N ALA A 193 -10.34 -19.00 3.31
CA ALA A 193 -11.74 -18.90 2.88
C ALA A 193 -12.56 -17.84 3.64
N PRO A 194 -12.41 -17.63 4.96
CA PRO A 194 -13.09 -16.56 5.68
C PRO A 194 -12.66 -15.14 5.26
N LEU A 195 -11.52 -15.02 4.56
CA LEU A 195 -10.95 -13.73 4.14
C LEU A 195 -11.22 -13.40 2.66
N LEU A 196 -11.91 -14.23 1.91
CA LEU A 196 -12.25 -13.95 0.51
C LEU A 196 -13.00 -12.63 0.35
N GLY A 197 -12.51 -11.76 -0.52
CA GLY A 197 -13.04 -10.41 -0.75
C GLY A 197 -12.75 -9.42 0.37
N ARG A 198 -11.95 -9.78 1.38
CA ARG A 198 -11.64 -8.96 2.55
C ARG A 198 -10.21 -8.41 2.51
N ARG A 199 -10.00 -7.34 3.27
CA ARG A 199 -8.67 -6.75 3.50
C ARG A 199 -7.95 -7.50 4.59
N VAL A 200 -6.64 -7.62 4.41
CA VAL A 200 -5.72 -8.07 5.45
C VAL A 200 -4.70 -6.97 5.68
N TYR A 201 -4.60 -6.52 6.92
CA TYR A 201 -3.64 -5.51 7.34
C TYR A 201 -2.50 -6.17 8.11
N GLN A 202 -1.29 -5.69 7.88
CA GLN A 202 -0.12 -6.10 8.65
C GLN A 202 0.76 -4.90 9.00
N PRO A 203 1.53 -4.94 10.12
CA PRO A 203 2.45 -3.88 10.49
C PRO A 203 3.47 -3.60 9.39
N ALA A 204 3.74 -2.33 9.14
CA ALA A 204 4.63 -1.93 8.07
C ALA A 204 5.22 -0.52 8.31
N GLY A 205 6.27 -0.44 9.10
CA GLY A 205 7.12 0.74 9.14
C GLY A 205 8.02 0.80 7.92
N GLN A 206 8.58 1.96 7.63
CA GLN A 206 9.56 2.11 6.56
C GLN A 206 10.98 2.00 7.09
N ALA A 207 11.72 0.99 6.63
CA ALA A 207 13.11 0.84 6.97
C ALA A 207 13.94 2.01 6.42
N GLY A 208 14.75 2.63 7.27
CA GLY A 208 15.65 3.72 6.88
C GLY A 208 15.07 5.12 6.98
N VAL A 209 13.80 5.29 7.34
CA VAL A 209 13.25 6.60 7.69
C VAL A 209 13.39 6.82 9.19
N GLU A 210 14.15 7.83 9.58
CA GLU A 210 14.37 8.17 10.98
C GLU A 210 13.05 8.47 11.70
N GLY A 211 12.87 7.88 12.88
CA GLY A 211 11.67 8.07 13.69
C GLY A 211 10.47 7.21 13.31
N THR A 212 10.58 6.34 12.30
CA THR A 212 9.53 5.36 12.00
C THR A 212 9.74 4.07 12.76
N ASN A 213 8.64 3.44 13.18
CA ASN A 213 8.63 2.08 13.71
C ASN A 213 7.73 1.17 12.87
N LEU A 214 7.73 -0.14 13.16
CA LEU A 214 6.99 -1.12 12.36
C LEU A 214 5.46 -0.92 12.36
N PHE A 215 4.93 -0.17 13.32
CA PHE A 215 3.49 0.06 13.48
C PHE A 215 3.02 1.41 12.92
N ASP A 216 3.95 2.28 12.49
CA ASP A 216 3.63 3.62 11.97
C ASP A 216 2.84 3.59 10.67
N ARG A 217 2.91 2.49 9.94
CA ARG A 217 2.14 2.23 8.72
C ARG A 217 1.50 0.84 8.78
N ALA A 218 0.44 0.67 8.01
CA ALA A 218 -0.10 -0.64 7.71
C ALA A 218 0.14 -0.98 6.24
N TYR A 219 0.49 -2.22 5.99
CA TYR A 219 0.56 -2.78 4.65
C TYR A 219 -0.78 -3.44 4.33
N THR A 220 -1.44 -2.94 3.30
CA THR A 220 -2.80 -3.33 2.96
C THR A 220 -2.80 -4.36 1.84
N LEU A 221 -3.27 -5.55 2.17
CA LEU A 221 -3.51 -6.64 1.24
C LEU A 221 -5.01 -6.87 1.05
N MET A 222 -5.35 -7.55 -0.03
CA MET A 222 -6.68 -8.08 -0.31
C MET A 222 -6.57 -9.55 -0.62
N ILE A 223 -7.50 -10.33 -0.11
CA ILE A 223 -7.72 -11.67 -0.64
C ILE A 223 -8.81 -11.55 -1.71
N SER A 224 -8.49 -11.86 -2.97
CA SER A 224 -9.46 -11.80 -4.07
C SER A 224 -10.58 -12.84 -3.87
N LEU A 225 -11.63 -12.76 -4.68
CA LEU A 225 -12.71 -13.77 -4.61
C LEU A 225 -12.24 -15.15 -5.06
N GLU A 226 -11.17 -15.19 -5.83
CA GLU A 226 -10.49 -16.40 -6.29
C GLU A 226 -9.42 -16.90 -5.32
N GLY A 227 -9.21 -16.16 -4.19
CA GLY A 227 -8.26 -16.51 -3.15
C GLY A 227 -6.84 -15.97 -3.36
N GLU A 228 -6.58 -15.22 -4.43
CA GLU A 228 -5.27 -14.61 -4.65
C GLU A 228 -5.00 -13.52 -3.59
N ILE A 229 -3.77 -13.49 -3.10
CA ILE A 229 -3.33 -12.47 -2.16
C ILE A 229 -2.64 -11.37 -2.94
N LEU A 230 -3.23 -10.19 -2.93
CA LEU A 230 -2.80 -9.06 -3.75
C LEU A 230 -2.69 -7.79 -2.92
N HIS A 231 -1.70 -6.98 -3.23
CA HIS A 231 -1.66 -5.60 -2.74
C HIS A 231 -2.82 -4.79 -3.31
N VAL A 232 -3.28 -3.80 -2.58
CA VAL A 232 -4.36 -2.91 -3.03
C VAL A 232 -4.07 -2.25 -4.38
N ASN A 233 -2.80 -2.11 -4.75
CA ASN A 233 -2.37 -1.51 -6.02
C ASN A 233 -2.28 -2.50 -7.20
N ARG A 234 -2.77 -3.75 -7.07
CA ARG A 234 -2.70 -4.78 -8.14
C ARG A 234 -4.00 -4.98 -8.92
N PHE A 235 -5.08 -4.32 -8.53
CA PHE A 235 -6.42 -4.52 -9.12
C PHE A 235 -6.73 -3.59 -10.29
N HIS A 236 -5.73 -3.22 -11.10
CA HIS A 236 -5.93 -2.27 -12.20
C HIS A 236 -6.55 -2.89 -13.45
N ASP A 237 -6.40 -4.19 -13.65
CA ASP A 237 -6.87 -4.97 -14.81
C ASP A 237 -7.91 -6.06 -14.46
N THR A 238 -8.33 -6.12 -13.20
CA THR A 238 -9.31 -7.11 -12.74
C THR A 238 -10.75 -6.60 -12.86
N PRO A 239 -11.75 -7.47 -13.14
CA PRO A 239 -13.17 -7.08 -13.16
C PRO A 239 -13.64 -6.56 -11.80
N TRP A 240 -13.27 -7.25 -10.72
CA TRP A 240 -13.52 -6.82 -9.36
C TRP A 240 -12.30 -6.09 -8.80
N ALA A 241 -12.56 -5.02 -8.05
CA ALA A 241 -11.49 -4.26 -7.41
C ALA A 241 -12.01 -3.52 -6.18
N PRO A 242 -11.18 -3.33 -5.14
CA PRO A 242 -11.48 -2.41 -4.05
C PRO A 242 -11.60 -0.97 -4.55
N VAL A 243 -12.07 -0.08 -3.68
CA VAL A 243 -12.39 1.30 -4.09
C VAL A 243 -11.18 2.04 -4.65
N GLU A 244 -10.01 1.87 -4.08
CA GLU A 244 -8.79 2.61 -4.41
C GLU A 244 -8.36 2.43 -5.88
N PRO A 245 -8.11 1.22 -6.37
CA PRO A 245 -7.81 1.03 -7.79
C PRO A 245 -9.02 1.31 -8.69
N ARG A 246 -10.24 1.06 -8.23
CA ARG A 246 -11.46 1.33 -9.01
C ARG A 246 -11.64 2.81 -9.32
N VAL A 247 -11.46 3.71 -8.34
CA VAL A 247 -11.58 5.16 -8.57
C VAL A 247 -10.41 5.69 -9.38
N THR A 248 -9.21 5.13 -9.21
CA THR A 248 -8.03 5.46 -10.02
C THR A 248 -8.27 5.11 -11.50
N ARG A 249 -8.75 3.89 -11.79
CA ARG A 249 -9.10 3.48 -13.18
C ARG A 249 -10.15 4.41 -13.79
N LYS A 250 -11.21 4.72 -13.03
CA LYS A 250 -12.26 5.63 -13.52
C LYS A 250 -11.71 7.01 -13.84
N LEU A 251 -10.81 7.53 -13.01
CA LEU A 251 -10.14 8.81 -13.29
C LEU A 251 -9.30 8.74 -14.56
N LEU A 252 -8.48 7.71 -14.72
CA LEU A 252 -7.65 7.51 -15.91
C LEU A 252 -8.48 7.45 -17.21
N ASP A 253 -9.62 6.77 -17.20
CA ASP A 253 -10.55 6.72 -18.32
C ASP A 253 -11.12 8.11 -18.67
N GLN A 254 -11.35 8.94 -17.66
CA GLN A 254 -11.88 10.30 -17.84
C GLN A 254 -10.86 11.27 -18.37
N ILE A 255 -9.65 11.30 -17.81
CA ILE A 255 -8.63 12.30 -18.15
C ILE A 255 -7.74 11.87 -19.33
N ARG A 256 -7.62 10.57 -19.60
CA ARG A 256 -6.79 9.98 -20.67
C ARG A 256 -5.42 10.65 -20.76
N PRO A 257 -4.58 10.53 -19.71
CA PRO A 257 -3.33 11.27 -19.64
C PRO A 257 -2.36 10.85 -20.74
N GLY A 258 -1.58 11.82 -21.24
CA GLY A 258 -0.47 11.53 -22.15
C GLY A 258 0.75 10.95 -21.45
N LEU A 259 0.91 11.27 -20.15
CA LEU A 259 1.96 10.73 -19.29
C LEU A 259 1.35 10.31 -17.95
N SER A 260 1.81 9.17 -17.43
CA SER A 260 1.40 8.67 -16.12
C SER A 260 2.64 8.24 -15.33
N PHE A 261 2.71 8.68 -14.08
CA PHE A 261 3.77 8.33 -13.15
C PHE A 261 3.16 7.69 -11.90
N ASP A 262 3.67 6.54 -11.52
CA ASP A 262 3.39 5.89 -10.22
C ASP A 262 4.66 5.95 -9.38
N LEU A 263 4.65 6.80 -8.36
CA LEU A 263 5.82 7.07 -7.54
C LEU A 263 5.91 6.02 -6.44
N HIS A 264 6.98 5.26 -6.50
CA HIS A 264 7.31 4.26 -5.52
C HIS A 264 8.65 4.58 -4.86
N GLU A 265 8.89 3.96 -3.72
CA GLU A 265 10.16 3.99 -3.01
C GLU A 265 10.69 2.58 -2.90
N SER A 266 12.02 2.44 -3.02
CA SER A 266 12.67 1.15 -2.96
C SER A 266 13.77 1.14 -1.92
N ALA A 267 13.66 0.25 -0.95
CA ALA A 267 14.75 -0.02 -0.03
C ALA A 267 15.84 -0.84 -0.74
N GLY A 268 17.06 -0.31 -0.84
CA GLY A 268 18.23 -1.03 -1.37
C GLY A 268 18.72 -0.55 -2.73
N MET A 269 18.13 0.50 -3.29
CA MET A 269 18.65 1.19 -4.47
C MET A 269 19.12 2.60 -4.06
N ASP A 270 20.14 2.65 -3.23
CA ASP A 270 20.76 3.89 -2.81
C ASP A 270 21.23 4.66 -4.06
N ASP A 271 20.84 5.94 -4.16
CA ASP A 271 21.27 6.89 -5.19
C ASP A 271 20.81 6.63 -6.64
N ARG A 272 19.75 5.87 -6.89
CA ARG A 272 19.23 5.62 -8.24
C ARG A 272 17.76 5.86 -8.39
N TYR A 273 17.38 6.55 -9.47
CA TYR A 273 16.01 6.58 -9.95
C TYR A 273 15.76 5.37 -10.85
N TRP A 274 14.70 4.65 -10.59
CA TRP A 274 14.23 3.56 -11.44
C TRP A 274 13.00 4.03 -12.22
N LEU A 275 13.12 4.03 -13.55
CA LEU A 275 11.97 4.18 -14.45
C LEU A 275 11.66 2.80 -15.02
N SER A 276 10.58 2.19 -14.54
CA SER A 276 9.98 1.05 -15.21
C SER A 276 9.05 1.56 -16.30
N ALA A 277 9.53 1.58 -17.53
CA ALA A 277 8.67 1.89 -18.68
C ALA A 277 8.06 0.57 -19.19
N ARG A 278 6.73 0.45 -19.19
CA ARG A 278 6.06 -0.55 -20.01
C ARG A 278 6.32 -0.18 -21.46
N LYS A 279 6.98 -1.03 -22.21
CA LYS A 279 6.99 -0.92 -23.66
C LYS A 279 5.54 -1.09 -24.12
N LEU A 280 4.93 0.00 -24.60
CA LEU A 280 3.66 -0.14 -25.31
C LEU A 280 3.90 -1.08 -26.48
N PRO A 281 2.98 -1.99 -26.81
CA PRO A 281 3.05 -2.73 -28.04
C PRO A 281 3.22 -1.71 -29.16
N ASP A 282 4.25 -1.91 -29.99
CA ASP A 282 4.46 -1.04 -31.15
C ASP A 282 3.13 -0.96 -31.89
N ALA A 283 2.68 0.25 -32.18
CA ALA A 283 1.44 0.51 -32.88
C ALA A 283 1.54 0.12 -34.38
N GLU A 284 2.41 -0.83 -34.70
CA GLU A 284 2.56 -1.48 -35.97
C GLU A 284 2.07 -2.91 -35.85
N GLY A 285 0.80 -3.07 -36.11
CA GLY A 285 0.13 -4.35 -36.24
C GLY A 285 -1.23 -4.16 -36.82
#